data_b9bd740031871c53c3ab77b64b1a8a22
#
_entry.id   b9bd740031871c53c3ab77b64b1a8a22
#
_cell.length_a   1.000
_cell.length_b   1.000
_cell.length_c   1.000
_cell.angle_alpha   90.00
_cell.angle_beta   90.00
_cell.angle_gamma   90.00
#
_symmetry.space_group_name_H-M   'P 1'
#
loop_
_entity.id
_entity.type
_entity.pdbx_description
1 polymer ?
#
loop_
_entity_poly.entity_id
_entity_poly.type
_entity_poly.pdbx_seq_one_letter_code
_entity_poly.pdbx_strand_id
1 'polypeptide(L)'
;MNYPHNIYIHVPFCMSKCNYCAFYSFACASPDWQKYADDICQEIQFWSNRLGKIVVPTIFFGGGTPSLMPIKIFEQIMNCINGCFVVDKTCEITLESNPRTIDKNKLQNFISNGVNRLSVGVQSLKDEELLFLGRPHNVLDALTLLDNAQNMGLRVSADFIYGLPNHNKQSVVELCKDINKLGLSHVSLYELTIEKNTPFGKMNLKMPTNEEMADMYTAINDSLSLPRYEVSNYAVPGQECKHNQNIWSGDAYIGIGRAAAGRIFMDNVWYDELGNYEKFEKLDEKTRAIEKIITGMRTVRGVMLSNDVLKQINLDWIEKHSDLVVRSGDYLFATTKGMLILDNIMLDLIK
;
A
#
# COMPACT_ATOMS: atom_id res chain seq x y z
N MET A 1 -2.06 -26.88 10.72
CA MET A 1 -2.47 -26.00 9.61
C MET A 1 -1.25 -25.22 9.20
N ASN A 2 -1.03 -25.06 7.89
CA ASN A 2 0.07 -24.24 7.41
C ASN A 2 -0.18 -22.76 7.75
N TYR A 3 0.89 -21.99 7.97
CA TYR A 3 0.80 -20.58 8.32
C TYR A 3 0.08 -19.78 7.21
N PRO A 4 -0.88 -18.89 7.53
CA PRO A 4 -1.57 -18.07 6.53
C PRO A 4 -0.61 -17.14 5.81
N HIS A 5 -0.81 -16.94 4.50
CA HIS A 5 -0.04 -15.96 3.72
C HIS A 5 -0.97 -15.03 2.97
N ASN A 6 -0.68 -13.75 3.01
CA ASN A 6 -1.29 -12.75 2.13
C ASN A 6 -0.70 -12.89 0.71
N ILE A 7 -1.41 -12.46 -0.31
CA ILE A 7 -0.91 -12.49 -1.70
C ILE A 7 -0.89 -11.07 -2.25
N TYR A 8 0.27 -10.63 -2.76
CA TYR A 8 0.43 -9.43 -3.56
C TYR A 8 0.72 -9.84 -5.00
N ILE A 9 -0.04 -9.29 -5.96
CA ILE A 9 0.16 -9.54 -7.40
C ILE A 9 0.56 -8.25 -8.07
N HIS A 10 1.76 -8.23 -8.63
CA HIS A 10 2.30 -7.07 -9.32
C HIS A 10 1.91 -7.04 -10.78
N VAL A 11 1.20 -5.98 -11.18
CA VAL A 11 0.82 -5.72 -12.58
C VAL A 11 1.65 -4.56 -13.11
N PRO A 12 2.67 -4.79 -13.96
CA PRO A 12 3.64 -3.75 -14.31
C PRO A 12 3.16 -2.79 -15.42
N PHE A 13 1.95 -2.94 -15.94
CA PHE A 13 1.48 -2.21 -17.10
C PHE A 13 0.73 -0.94 -16.72
N CYS A 14 1.01 0.16 -17.44
CA CYS A 14 0.30 1.44 -17.35
C CYS A 14 -0.08 1.93 -18.74
N MET A 15 -1.09 2.81 -18.85
CA MET A 15 -1.39 3.54 -20.10
C MET A 15 -0.28 4.56 -20.41
N SER A 16 0.17 5.28 -19.37
CA SER A 16 1.27 6.25 -19.41
C SER A 16 2.01 6.23 -18.09
N LYS A 17 3.27 6.65 -18.05
CA LYS A 17 4.04 6.77 -16.82
C LYS A 17 3.93 8.18 -16.29
N CYS A 18 3.50 8.32 -15.03
CA CYS A 18 3.39 9.61 -14.34
C CYS A 18 4.78 10.21 -14.06
N ASN A 19 4.86 11.54 -13.95
CA ASN A 19 6.12 12.25 -13.83
C ASN A 19 6.91 11.95 -12.54
N TYR A 20 6.23 11.50 -11.49
CA TYR A 20 6.81 11.17 -10.18
C TYR A 20 7.02 9.67 -9.94
N CYS A 21 6.44 8.80 -10.78
CA CYS A 21 6.31 7.38 -10.45
C CYS A 21 7.64 6.61 -10.58
N ALA A 22 8.12 6.08 -9.45
CA ALA A 22 9.30 5.22 -9.36
C ALA A 22 8.97 3.73 -9.34
N PHE A 23 7.69 3.34 -9.26
CA PHE A 23 7.29 1.94 -9.22
C PHE A 23 7.79 1.20 -10.46
N TYR A 24 8.07 -0.09 -10.29
CA TYR A 24 8.39 -0.97 -11.41
C TYR A 24 7.18 -1.10 -12.33
N SER A 25 7.07 -0.19 -13.27
CA SER A 25 5.97 -0.14 -14.23
C SER A 25 6.43 0.52 -15.52
N PHE A 26 5.76 0.20 -16.62
CA PHE A 26 6.06 0.77 -17.93
C PHE A 26 4.78 0.98 -18.73
N ALA A 27 4.79 2.04 -19.56
CA ALA A 27 3.71 2.31 -20.49
C ALA A 27 3.70 1.25 -21.58
N CYS A 28 2.56 0.58 -21.79
CA CYS A 28 2.37 -0.43 -22.80
C CYS A 28 0.96 -0.35 -23.37
N ALA A 29 0.87 -0.06 -24.67
CA ALA A 29 -0.42 0.07 -25.35
C ALA A 29 -1.11 -1.29 -25.57
N SER A 30 -0.33 -2.37 -25.71
CA SER A 30 -0.84 -3.71 -25.99
C SER A 30 -0.03 -4.76 -25.22
N PRO A 31 -0.27 -4.90 -23.90
CA PRO A 31 0.39 -5.93 -23.12
C PRO A 31 0.00 -7.33 -23.61
N ASP A 32 0.95 -8.26 -23.59
CA ASP A 32 0.65 -9.67 -23.75
C ASP A 32 0.03 -10.22 -22.46
N TRP A 33 -1.26 -9.97 -22.29
CA TRP A 33 -2.00 -10.37 -21.13
C TRP A 33 -2.06 -11.88 -20.92
N GLN A 34 -2.08 -12.67 -22.01
CA GLN A 34 -2.12 -14.11 -21.86
C GLN A 34 -0.79 -14.63 -21.30
N LYS A 35 0.33 -14.19 -21.87
CA LYS A 35 1.64 -14.54 -21.31
C LYS A 35 1.79 -14.09 -19.86
N TYR A 36 1.32 -12.87 -19.52
CA TYR A 36 1.33 -12.40 -18.15
C TYR A 36 0.56 -13.34 -17.21
N ALA A 37 -0.67 -13.73 -17.59
CA ALA A 37 -1.47 -14.64 -16.77
C ALA A 37 -0.81 -16.02 -16.61
N ASP A 38 -0.22 -16.55 -17.67
CA ASP A 38 0.47 -17.84 -17.65
C ASP A 38 1.69 -17.79 -16.71
N ASP A 39 2.50 -16.72 -16.79
CA ASP A 39 3.63 -16.50 -15.89
C ASP A 39 3.17 -16.39 -14.42
N ILE A 40 2.13 -15.59 -14.12
CA ILE A 40 1.54 -15.45 -12.77
C ILE A 40 1.01 -16.80 -12.26
N CYS A 41 0.30 -17.57 -13.08
CA CYS A 41 -0.22 -18.88 -12.68
C CYS A 41 0.92 -19.87 -12.40
N GLN A 42 2.02 -19.80 -13.14
CA GLN A 42 3.21 -20.61 -12.88
C GLN A 42 3.82 -20.30 -11.51
N GLU A 43 3.93 -19.01 -11.15
CA GLU A 43 4.43 -18.59 -9.83
C GLU A 43 3.47 -19.04 -8.70
N ILE A 44 2.16 -18.92 -8.88
CA ILE A 44 1.16 -19.41 -7.94
C ILE A 44 1.31 -20.91 -7.70
N GLN A 45 1.48 -21.70 -8.75
CA GLN A 45 1.68 -23.15 -8.66
C GLN A 45 3.00 -23.51 -7.96
N PHE A 46 4.07 -22.77 -8.24
CA PHE A 46 5.37 -22.92 -7.58
C PHE A 46 5.23 -22.78 -6.05
N TRP A 47 4.57 -21.73 -5.58
CA TRP A 47 4.36 -21.51 -4.16
C TRP A 47 3.39 -22.52 -3.54
N SER A 48 2.35 -22.92 -4.27
CA SER A 48 1.43 -23.97 -3.81
C SER A 48 2.13 -25.31 -3.60
N ASN A 49 3.05 -25.67 -4.47
CA ASN A 49 3.84 -26.91 -4.33
C ASN A 49 4.76 -26.87 -3.11
N ARG A 50 5.22 -25.70 -2.67
CA ARG A 50 6.10 -25.52 -1.50
C ARG A 50 5.34 -25.35 -0.19
N LEU A 51 4.31 -24.52 -0.20
CA LEU A 51 3.58 -24.16 1.01
C LEU A 51 2.39 -25.08 1.29
N GLY A 52 1.97 -25.86 0.29
CA GLY A 52 0.75 -26.64 0.33
C GLY A 52 -0.50 -25.75 0.36
N LYS A 53 -1.61 -26.30 0.84
CA LYS A 53 -2.87 -25.56 0.97
C LYS A 53 -2.82 -24.62 2.19
N ILE A 54 -2.34 -23.40 1.97
CA ILE A 54 -2.39 -22.32 2.96
C ILE A 54 -3.73 -21.59 2.89
N VAL A 55 -4.08 -20.90 3.99
CA VAL A 55 -5.20 -19.94 4.02
C VAL A 55 -4.71 -18.58 3.52
N VAL A 56 -5.47 -17.95 2.65
CA VAL A 56 -5.18 -16.62 2.08
C VAL A 56 -6.19 -15.60 2.64
N PRO A 57 -5.78 -14.73 3.59
CA PRO A 57 -6.65 -13.73 4.19
C PRO A 57 -6.86 -12.51 3.30
N THR A 58 -5.87 -12.16 2.46
CA THR A 58 -5.96 -11.00 1.55
C THR A 58 -5.26 -11.26 0.22
N ILE A 59 -5.82 -10.69 -0.86
CA ILE A 59 -5.23 -10.65 -2.20
C ILE A 59 -5.19 -9.19 -2.64
N PHE A 60 -4.03 -8.70 -3.05
CA PHE A 60 -3.86 -7.31 -3.47
C PHE A 60 -3.25 -7.25 -4.87
N PHE A 61 -3.99 -6.73 -5.83
CA PHE A 61 -3.51 -6.44 -7.17
C PHE A 61 -3.03 -5.00 -7.24
N GLY A 62 -1.72 -4.81 -7.36
CA GLY A 62 -1.07 -3.49 -7.33
C GLY A 62 0.02 -3.31 -8.39
N GLY A 63 0.72 -2.17 -8.30
CA GLY A 63 1.91 -1.88 -9.09
C GLY A 63 1.76 -0.77 -10.13
N GLY A 64 1.59 -1.11 -11.40
CA GLY A 64 1.32 -0.14 -12.46
C GLY A 64 -0.15 0.29 -12.46
N THR A 65 -1.00 -0.44 -13.19
CA THR A 65 -2.44 -0.17 -13.26
C THR A 65 -3.22 -1.48 -13.44
N PRO A 66 -3.49 -2.22 -12.37
CA PRO A 66 -4.17 -3.51 -12.42
C PRO A 66 -5.53 -3.48 -13.11
N SER A 67 -6.26 -2.39 -13.00
CA SER A 67 -7.57 -2.21 -13.66
C SER A 67 -7.51 -2.16 -15.20
N LEU A 68 -6.33 -2.10 -15.81
CA LEU A 68 -6.17 -2.29 -17.27
C LEU A 68 -6.45 -3.73 -17.69
N MET A 69 -6.21 -4.68 -16.79
CA MET A 69 -6.34 -6.12 -17.07
C MET A 69 -7.70 -6.48 -17.67
N PRO A 70 -7.75 -7.27 -18.75
CA PRO A 70 -8.99 -7.86 -19.23
C PRO A 70 -9.62 -8.78 -18.19
N ILE A 71 -10.95 -8.79 -18.10
CA ILE A 71 -11.67 -9.61 -17.10
C ILE A 71 -11.32 -11.09 -17.20
N LYS A 72 -11.23 -11.65 -18.40
CA LYS A 72 -10.86 -13.06 -18.61
C LYS A 72 -9.49 -13.42 -18.04
N ILE A 73 -8.55 -12.49 -18.06
CA ILE A 73 -7.20 -12.65 -17.48
C ILE A 73 -7.29 -12.63 -15.95
N PHE A 74 -8.07 -11.69 -15.39
CA PHE A 74 -8.33 -11.65 -13.96
C PHE A 74 -8.99 -12.94 -13.47
N GLU A 75 -10.02 -13.43 -14.18
CA GLU A 75 -10.70 -14.70 -13.91
C GLU A 75 -9.73 -15.89 -13.95
N GLN A 76 -8.84 -15.95 -14.94
CA GLN A 76 -7.81 -17.01 -15.05
C GLN A 76 -6.90 -17.01 -13.80
N ILE A 77 -6.41 -15.86 -13.37
CA ILE A 77 -5.55 -15.73 -12.20
C ILE A 77 -6.30 -16.12 -10.93
N MET A 78 -7.52 -15.60 -10.73
CA MET A 78 -8.33 -15.94 -9.55
C MET A 78 -8.68 -17.43 -9.48
N ASN A 79 -8.98 -18.05 -10.62
CA ASN A 79 -9.22 -19.50 -10.70
C ASN A 79 -7.97 -20.30 -10.33
N CYS A 80 -6.77 -19.83 -10.75
CA CYS A 80 -5.50 -20.45 -10.37
C CYS A 80 -5.28 -20.34 -8.84
N ILE A 81 -5.50 -19.17 -8.24
CA ILE A 81 -5.39 -18.96 -6.79
C ILE A 81 -6.35 -19.90 -6.03
N ASN A 82 -7.63 -19.92 -6.43
CA ASN A 82 -8.66 -20.76 -5.80
C ASN A 82 -8.38 -22.26 -5.93
N GLY A 83 -7.74 -22.68 -7.02
CA GLY A 83 -7.32 -24.08 -7.23
C GLY A 83 -6.13 -24.49 -6.35
N CYS A 84 -5.22 -23.55 -6.07
CA CYS A 84 -3.98 -23.76 -5.36
C CYS A 84 -4.09 -23.58 -3.84
N PHE A 85 -4.87 -22.58 -3.40
CA PHE A 85 -4.94 -22.16 -1.99
C PHE A 85 -6.37 -22.17 -1.45
N VAL A 86 -6.51 -21.98 -0.14
CA VAL A 86 -7.79 -21.80 0.53
C VAL A 86 -8.02 -20.29 0.70
N VAL A 87 -8.76 -19.67 -0.21
CA VAL A 87 -9.15 -18.28 -0.07
C VAL A 87 -10.18 -18.17 1.07
N ASP A 88 -9.88 -17.36 2.09
CA ASP A 88 -10.78 -17.15 3.22
C ASP A 88 -12.11 -16.55 2.75
N LYS A 89 -13.23 -16.95 3.37
CA LYS A 89 -14.56 -16.42 3.02
C LYS A 89 -14.68 -14.92 3.24
N THR A 90 -13.86 -14.37 4.13
CA THR A 90 -13.77 -12.94 4.45
C THR A 90 -12.56 -12.26 3.82
N CYS A 91 -11.93 -12.93 2.82
CA CYS A 91 -10.75 -12.43 2.13
C CYS A 91 -10.99 -11.03 1.57
N GLU A 92 -10.08 -10.11 1.89
CA GLU A 92 -10.04 -8.80 1.23
C GLU A 92 -9.36 -8.96 -0.13
N ILE A 93 -10.08 -8.68 -1.22
CA ILE A 93 -9.53 -8.67 -2.57
C ILE A 93 -9.52 -7.24 -3.07
N THR A 94 -8.34 -6.63 -3.04
CA THR A 94 -8.12 -5.24 -3.45
C THR A 94 -7.64 -5.16 -4.90
N LEU A 95 -8.21 -4.22 -5.66
CA LEU A 95 -7.76 -3.83 -6.99
C LEU A 95 -7.33 -2.36 -6.99
N GLU A 96 -6.10 -2.05 -7.40
CA GLU A 96 -5.70 -0.68 -7.71
C GLU A 96 -6.24 -0.25 -9.08
N SER A 97 -6.68 0.98 -9.16
CA SER A 97 -7.29 1.55 -10.36
C SER A 97 -6.90 3.01 -10.59
N ASN A 98 -6.79 3.36 -11.85
CA ASN A 98 -6.79 4.75 -12.30
C ASN A 98 -8.16 5.10 -12.91
N PRO A 99 -8.67 6.34 -12.74
CA PRO A 99 -10.04 6.71 -13.11
C PRO A 99 -10.46 6.36 -14.54
N ARG A 100 -9.58 6.50 -15.53
CA ARG A 100 -9.91 6.26 -16.96
C ARG A 100 -9.67 4.83 -17.44
N THR A 101 -9.34 3.88 -16.56
CA THR A 101 -8.97 2.52 -16.95
C THR A 101 -10.09 1.50 -16.74
N ILE A 102 -11.18 1.94 -16.11
CA ILE A 102 -12.29 1.07 -15.74
C ILE A 102 -13.62 1.86 -15.87
N ASP A 103 -14.55 1.32 -16.60
CA ASP A 103 -15.92 1.79 -16.65
C ASP A 103 -16.82 1.00 -15.67
N LYS A 104 -18.09 1.41 -15.58
CA LYS A 104 -19.07 0.80 -14.67
C LYS A 104 -19.26 -0.70 -14.94
N ASN A 105 -19.30 -1.12 -16.19
CA ASN A 105 -19.51 -2.51 -16.56
C ASN A 105 -18.29 -3.37 -16.22
N LYS A 106 -17.10 -2.88 -16.51
CA LYS A 106 -15.83 -3.54 -16.15
C LYS A 106 -15.69 -3.65 -14.64
N LEU A 107 -16.03 -2.60 -13.89
CA LEU A 107 -16.02 -2.62 -12.42
C LEU A 107 -16.97 -3.68 -11.88
N GLN A 108 -18.20 -3.76 -12.41
CA GLN A 108 -19.18 -4.80 -12.03
C GLN A 108 -18.61 -6.22 -12.28
N ASN A 109 -17.90 -6.42 -13.37
CA ASN A 109 -17.29 -7.72 -13.66
C ASN A 109 -16.16 -8.05 -12.67
N PHE A 110 -15.33 -7.10 -12.26
CA PHE A 110 -14.36 -7.33 -11.20
C PHE A 110 -15.01 -7.69 -9.86
N ILE A 111 -16.10 -6.98 -9.50
CA ILE A 111 -16.89 -7.29 -8.29
C ILE A 111 -17.44 -8.72 -8.36
N SER A 112 -18.03 -9.11 -9.50
CA SER A 112 -18.57 -10.46 -9.70
C SER A 112 -17.52 -11.56 -9.60
N ASN A 113 -16.25 -11.22 -9.82
CA ASN A 113 -15.08 -12.09 -9.66
C ASN A 113 -14.37 -11.94 -8.31
N GLY A 114 -15.03 -11.31 -7.33
CA GLY A 114 -14.60 -11.31 -5.93
C GLY A 114 -13.90 -10.04 -5.44
N VAL A 115 -13.62 -9.05 -6.30
CA VAL A 115 -13.08 -7.76 -5.84
C VAL A 115 -14.08 -7.11 -4.88
N ASN A 116 -13.64 -6.79 -3.66
CA ASN A 116 -14.47 -6.18 -2.61
C ASN A 116 -13.87 -4.89 -2.04
N ARG A 117 -12.67 -4.50 -2.51
CA ARG A 117 -12.02 -3.23 -2.19
C ARG A 117 -11.39 -2.63 -3.46
N LEU A 118 -11.59 -1.33 -3.69
CA LEU A 118 -10.98 -0.59 -4.79
C LEU A 118 -10.09 0.52 -4.23
N SER A 119 -8.83 0.61 -4.68
CA SER A 119 -7.94 1.76 -4.40
C SER A 119 -7.84 2.60 -5.66
N VAL A 120 -8.25 3.86 -5.58
CA VAL A 120 -8.34 4.76 -6.74
C VAL A 120 -7.26 5.82 -6.65
N GLY A 121 -6.33 5.81 -7.59
CA GLY A 121 -5.28 6.81 -7.70
C GLY A 121 -5.82 8.16 -8.20
N VAL A 122 -6.47 8.92 -7.33
CA VAL A 122 -7.04 10.26 -7.61
C VAL A 122 -5.93 11.29 -7.74
N GLN A 123 -5.02 11.33 -6.79
CA GLN A 123 -3.82 12.15 -6.62
C GLN A 123 -4.10 13.62 -6.29
N SER A 124 -5.03 14.30 -6.95
CA SER A 124 -5.45 15.66 -6.67
C SER A 124 -6.90 15.92 -7.07
N LEU A 125 -7.53 16.94 -6.45
CA LEU A 125 -8.85 17.47 -6.82
C LEU A 125 -8.73 18.78 -7.64
N LYS A 126 -7.55 19.01 -8.28
CA LYS A 126 -7.31 20.14 -9.19
C LYS A 126 -6.71 19.63 -10.50
N ASP A 127 -7.33 19.98 -11.62
CA ASP A 127 -6.90 19.52 -12.95
C ASP A 127 -5.48 19.98 -13.31
N GLU A 128 -5.07 21.17 -12.87
CA GLU A 128 -3.71 21.71 -13.06
C GLU A 128 -2.64 20.86 -12.34
N GLU A 129 -2.95 20.37 -11.13
CA GLU A 129 -2.06 19.48 -10.37
C GLU A 129 -1.99 18.10 -11.02
N LEU A 130 -3.11 17.56 -11.51
CA LEU A 130 -3.16 16.30 -12.25
C LEU A 130 -2.31 16.38 -13.53
N LEU A 131 -2.43 17.47 -14.28
CA LEU A 131 -1.60 17.72 -15.47
C LEU A 131 -0.11 17.78 -15.12
N PHE A 132 0.26 18.52 -14.07
CA PHE A 132 1.63 18.59 -13.56
C PHE A 132 2.18 17.21 -13.19
N LEU A 133 1.39 16.40 -12.48
CA LEU A 133 1.73 15.02 -12.11
C LEU A 133 1.82 14.06 -13.31
N GLY A 134 1.39 14.50 -14.51
CA GLY A 134 1.34 13.64 -15.71
C GLY A 134 0.22 12.60 -15.67
N ARG A 135 -0.91 12.94 -15.01
CA ARG A 135 -2.06 12.04 -14.94
C ARG A 135 -2.90 12.12 -16.21
N PRO A 136 -3.37 10.96 -16.76
CA PRO A 136 -4.19 10.94 -17.98
C PRO A 136 -5.68 11.27 -17.74
N HIS A 137 -6.11 11.42 -16.48
CA HIS A 137 -7.48 11.71 -16.08
C HIS A 137 -7.63 13.12 -15.50
N ASN A 138 -8.85 13.62 -15.47
CA ASN A 138 -9.24 14.86 -14.80
C ASN A 138 -10.03 14.58 -13.50
N VAL A 139 -10.35 15.63 -12.76
CA VAL A 139 -11.10 15.55 -11.49
C VAL A 139 -12.46 14.89 -11.69
N LEU A 140 -13.18 15.20 -12.77
CA LEU A 140 -14.50 14.63 -13.04
C LEU A 140 -14.43 13.09 -13.26
N ASP A 141 -13.41 12.62 -13.98
CA ASP A 141 -13.16 11.17 -14.17
C ASP A 141 -12.98 10.47 -12.81
N ALA A 142 -12.21 11.10 -11.90
CA ALA A 142 -11.94 10.55 -10.57
C ALA A 142 -13.21 10.50 -9.70
N LEU A 143 -13.94 11.60 -9.61
CA LEU A 143 -15.18 11.70 -8.84
C LEU A 143 -16.24 10.71 -9.37
N THR A 144 -16.35 10.57 -10.69
CA THR A 144 -17.28 9.61 -11.33
C THR A 144 -16.94 8.16 -10.95
N LEU A 145 -15.68 7.78 -10.94
CA LEU A 145 -15.28 6.43 -10.52
C LEU A 145 -15.54 6.19 -9.04
N LEU A 146 -15.21 7.15 -8.17
CA LEU A 146 -15.46 7.05 -6.74
C LEU A 146 -16.95 6.86 -6.45
N ASP A 147 -17.81 7.69 -7.05
CA ASP A 147 -19.26 7.61 -6.89
C ASP A 147 -19.81 6.25 -7.39
N ASN A 148 -19.40 5.80 -8.57
CA ASN A 148 -19.80 4.50 -9.11
C ASN A 148 -19.39 3.36 -8.16
N ALA A 149 -18.16 3.36 -7.65
CA ALA A 149 -17.67 2.30 -6.77
C ALA A 149 -18.41 2.28 -5.42
N GLN A 150 -18.66 3.43 -4.82
CA GLN A 150 -19.43 3.56 -3.57
C GLN A 150 -20.89 3.08 -3.78
N ASN A 151 -21.55 3.50 -4.86
CA ASN A 151 -22.92 3.09 -5.20
C ASN A 151 -23.04 1.58 -5.51
N MET A 152 -21.94 0.92 -5.88
CA MET A 152 -21.89 -0.54 -6.05
C MET A 152 -21.56 -1.29 -4.76
N GLY A 153 -21.39 -0.59 -3.63
CA GLY A 153 -21.15 -1.19 -2.31
C GLY A 153 -19.71 -1.64 -2.08
N LEU A 154 -18.74 -1.21 -2.89
CA LEU A 154 -17.34 -1.49 -2.66
C LEU A 154 -16.79 -0.69 -1.45
N ARG A 155 -15.83 -1.25 -0.78
CA ARG A 155 -14.93 -0.50 0.09
C ARG A 155 -13.97 0.29 -0.78
N VAL A 156 -14.05 1.63 -0.72
CA VAL A 156 -13.29 2.52 -1.61
C VAL A 156 -12.21 3.26 -0.84
N SER A 157 -10.97 3.20 -1.35
CA SER A 157 -9.87 4.09 -0.98
C SER A 157 -9.64 5.09 -2.09
N ALA A 158 -9.41 6.35 -1.74
CA ALA A 158 -8.88 7.36 -2.66
C ALA A 158 -7.48 7.77 -2.23
N ASP A 159 -6.54 7.72 -3.17
CA ASP A 159 -5.14 8.01 -2.90
C ASP A 159 -4.82 9.42 -3.42
N PHE A 160 -4.24 10.25 -2.56
CA PHE A 160 -3.89 11.65 -2.84
C PHE A 160 -2.40 11.90 -2.61
N ILE A 161 -1.86 12.93 -3.25
CA ILE A 161 -0.49 13.39 -3.09
C ILE A 161 -0.50 14.81 -2.55
N TYR A 162 0.26 15.05 -1.49
CA TYR A 162 0.54 16.41 -0.99
C TYR A 162 2.03 16.75 -1.11
N GLY A 163 2.41 17.99 -0.79
CA GLY A 163 3.80 18.42 -0.90
C GLY A 163 4.25 18.71 -2.32
N LEU A 164 3.32 19.05 -3.25
CA LEU A 164 3.66 19.53 -4.58
C LEU A 164 4.36 20.91 -4.49
N PRO A 165 5.11 21.34 -5.53
CA PRO A 165 5.58 22.73 -5.62
C PRO A 165 4.45 23.71 -5.33
N ASN A 166 4.71 24.70 -4.49
CA ASN A 166 3.75 25.71 -3.99
C ASN A 166 2.67 25.19 -3.01
N HIS A 167 2.67 23.91 -2.64
CA HIS A 167 1.84 23.47 -1.53
C HIS A 167 2.34 24.08 -0.20
N ASN A 168 1.40 24.34 0.68
CA ASN A 168 1.62 24.84 2.03
C ASN A 168 0.51 24.31 2.97
N LYS A 169 0.58 24.65 4.25
CA LYS A 169 -0.42 24.24 5.25
C LYS A 169 -1.85 24.55 4.81
N GLN A 170 -2.11 25.74 4.23
CA GLN A 170 -3.46 26.14 3.82
C GLN A 170 -3.99 25.26 2.67
N SER A 171 -3.16 24.93 1.68
CA SER A 171 -3.56 24.09 0.53
C SER A 171 -3.97 22.68 0.96
N VAL A 172 -3.30 22.09 1.95
CA VAL A 172 -3.68 20.75 2.44
C VAL A 172 -4.92 20.78 3.33
N VAL A 173 -5.15 21.86 4.08
CA VAL A 173 -6.41 22.08 4.82
C VAL A 173 -7.60 22.17 3.85
N GLU A 174 -7.45 22.85 2.73
CA GLU A 174 -8.48 22.93 1.68
C GLU A 174 -8.71 21.56 1.04
N LEU A 175 -7.64 20.85 0.70
CA LEU A 175 -7.72 19.48 0.18
C LEU A 175 -8.48 18.55 1.16
N CYS A 176 -8.16 18.57 2.45
CA CYS A 176 -8.84 17.77 3.46
C CYS A 176 -10.33 18.12 3.58
N LYS A 177 -10.69 19.41 3.50
CA LYS A 177 -12.09 19.85 3.48
C LYS A 177 -12.86 19.27 2.29
N ASP A 178 -12.23 19.23 1.12
CA ASP A 178 -12.86 18.67 -0.07
C ASP A 178 -12.93 17.15 -0.02
N ILE A 179 -11.90 16.48 0.47
CA ILE A 179 -11.91 15.02 0.73
C ILE A 179 -13.04 14.65 1.71
N ASN A 180 -13.20 15.40 2.79
CA ASN A 180 -14.26 15.13 3.79
C ASN A 180 -15.68 15.18 3.20
N LYS A 181 -15.90 15.96 2.11
CA LYS A 181 -17.20 16.01 1.40
C LYS A 181 -17.48 14.77 0.55
N LEU A 182 -16.45 13.98 0.20
CA LEU A 182 -16.60 12.80 -0.65
C LEU A 182 -17.21 11.60 0.09
N GLY A 183 -17.32 11.65 1.42
CA GLY A 183 -17.92 10.58 2.22
C GLY A 183 -17.18 9.24 2.13
N LEU A 184 -15.87 9.27 1.86
CA LEU A 184 -15.03 8.07 1.74
C LEU A 184 -14.83 7.41 3.09
N SER A 185 -14.71 6.08 3.09
CA SER A 185 -14.40 5.31 4.29
C SER A 185 -12.89 5.08 4.49
N HIS A 186 -12.07 5.35 3.48
CA HIS A 186 -10.62 5.21 3.52
C HIS A 186 -9.95 6.22 2.57
N VAL A 187 -8.85 6.82 3.02
CA VAL A 187 -8.05 7.78 2.26
C VAL A 187 -6.57 7.51 2.51
N SER A 188 -5.77 7.54 1.44
CA SER A 188 -4.32 7.57 1.52
C SER A 188 -3.82 8.96 1.13
N LEU A 189 -2.92 9.54 1.93
CA LEU A 189 -2.28 10.83 1.68
C LEU A 189 -0.76 10.63 1.71
N TYR A 190 -0.15 10.65 0.54
CA TYR A 190 1.28 10.43 0.36
C TYR A 190 2.01 11.75 0.13
N GLU A 191 3.17 11.88 0.77
CA GLU A 191 4.11 12.94 0.46
C GLU A 191 4.72 12.72 -0.93
N LEU A 192 4.80 13.79 -1.75
CA LEU A 192 5.50 13.73 -3.02
C LEU A 192 7.00 13.57 -2.81
N THR A 193 7.51 12.38 -3.06
CA THR A 193 8.94 12.09 -3.06
C THR A 193 9.51 12.15 -4.46
N ILE A 194 10.62 12.88 -4.64
CA ILE A 194 11.28 13.02 -5.93
C ILE A 194 12.38 11.98 -6.09
N GLU A 195 12.12 10.99 -6.91
CA GLU A 195 13.07 9.91 -7.21
C GLU A 195 13.93 10.23 -8.45
N LYS A 196 15.25 10.02 -8.35
CA LYS A 196 16.24 10.42 -9.37
C LYS A 196 15.95 9.88 -10.78
N ASN A 197 15.35 8.69 -10.87
CA ASN A 197 15.08 8.01 -12.15
C ASN A 197 13.74 8.39 -12.78
N THR A 198 13.02 9.35 -12.21
CA THR A 198 11.73 9.83 -12.71
C THR A 198 11.89 11.10 -13.58
N PRO A 199 10.89 11.47 -14.39
CA PRO A 199 10.88 12.78 -15.03
C PRO A 199 11.08 13.92 -14.04
N PHE A 200 10.42 13.92 -12.89
CA PHE A 200 10.59 14.92 -11.82
C PHE A 200 12.01 14.96 -11.25
N GLY A 201 12.69 13.81 -11.13
CA GLY A 201 14.08 13.74 -10.68
C GLY A 201 15.09 14.42 -11.62
N LYS A 202 14.68 14.70 -12.88
CA LYS A 202 15.47 15.40 -13.89
C LYS A 202 15.12 16.90 -13.99
N MET A 203 14.11 17.34 -13.23
CA MET A 203 13.65 18.73 -13.19
C MET A 203 14.19 19.44 -11.94
N ASN A 204 14.43 20.75 -12.06
CA ASN A 204 14.75 21.57 -10.89
C ASN A 204 13.45 22.11 -10.29
N LEU A 205 12.78 21.29 -9.49
CA LEU A 205 11.53 21.66 -8.82
C LEU A 205 11.83 22.36 -7.48
N LYS A 206 11.15 23.47 -7.23
CA LYS A 206 11.19 24.11 -5.91
C LYS A 206 10.19 23.40 -5.00
N MET A 207 10.67 22.42 -4.24
CA MET A 207 9.86 21.68 -3.29
C MET A 207 9.67 22.44 -1.97
N PRO A 208 8.60 22.16 -1.22
CA PRO A 208 8.47 22.65 0.15
C PRO A 208 9.66 22.20 1.02
N THR A 209 9.99 22.99 2.02
CA THR A 209 11.02 22.65 3.01
C THR A 209 10.53 21.53 3.94
N ASN A 210 11.44 20.86 4.67
CA ASN A 210 11.07 19.86 5.64
C ASN A 210 10.13 20.41 6.74
N GLU A 211 10.29 21.67 7.13
CA GLU A 211 9.42 22.34 8.10
C GLU A 211 8.01 22.54 7.52
N GLU A 212 7.91 23.02 6.28
CA GLU A 212 6.62 23.15 5.58
C GLU A 212 5.95 21.78 5.39
N MET A 213 6.71 20.72 5.12
CA MET A 213 6.18 19.35 5.02
C MET A 213 5.64 18.86 6.35
N ALA A 214 6.36 19.07 7.47
CA ALA A 214 5.90 18.73 8.80
C ALA A 214 4.62 19.49 9.19
N ASP A 215 4.53 20.79 8.84
CA ASP A 215 3.33 21.59 9.04
C ASP A 215 2.14 21.06 8.23
N MET A 216 2.35 20.65 6.98
CA MET A 216 1.33 20.03 6.13
C MET A 216 0.87 18.68 6.71
N TYR A 217 1.79 17.82 7.11
CA TYR A 217 1.47 16.53 7.73
C TYR A 217 0.61 16.69 9.00
N THR A 218 0.98 17.65 9.85
CA THR A 218 0.20 17.98 11.06
C THR A 218 -1.19 18.50 10.68
N ALA A 219 -1.26 19.42 9.71
CA ALA A 219 -2.53 19.99 9.27
C ALA A 219 -3.48 18.95 8.64
N ILE A 220 -2.95 17.95 7.94
CA ILE A 220 -3.74 16.81 7.43
C ILE A 220 -4.37 16.05 8.59
N ASN A 221 -3.57 15.69 9.60
CA ASN A 221 -4.06 14.94 10.76
C ASN A 221 -5.17 15.71 11.54
N ASP A 222 -5.06 17.04 11.58
CA ASP A 222 -6.01 17.89 12.29
C ASP A 222 -7.29 18.21 11.50
N SER A 223 -7.22 18.12 10.15
CA SER A 223 -8.28 18.58 9.25
C SER A 223 -9.09 17.45 8.62
N LEU A 224 -8.49 16.25 8.48
CA LEU A 224 -9.19 15.10 7.93
C LEU A 224 -10.13 14.50 8.98
N SER A 225 -11.38 14.23 8.59
CA SER A 225 -12.39 13.66 9.49
C SER A 225 -12.15 12.17 9.82
N LEU A 226 -11.37 11.48 9.02
CA LEU A 226 -11.02 10.08 9.22
C LEU A 226 -9.84 9.96 10.20
N PRO A 227 -9.89 9.05 11.18
CA PRO A 227 -8.75 8.81 12.05
C PRO A 227 -7.60 8.15 11.28
N ARG A 228 -6.38 8.58 11.56
CA ARG A 228 -5.16 7.95 11.05
C ARG A 228 -4.98 6.58 11.71
N TYR A 229 -4.65 5.55 10.93
CA TYR A 229 -4.30 4.23 11.46
C TYR A 229 -2.85 3.82 11.18
N GLU A 230 -2.17 4.49 10.23
CA GLU A 230 -0.73 4.38 9.99
C GLU A 230 -0.20 5.68 9.35
N VAL A 231 1.09 5.75 9.01
CA VAL A 231 1.79 6.98 8.58
C VAL A 231 1.05 7.77 7.50
N SER A 232 0.52 7.08 6.47
CA SER A 232 -0.08 7.73 5.28
C SER A 232 -1.58 7.45 5.11
N ASN A 233 -2.16 6.57 5.93
CA ASN A 233 -3.51 6.07 5.69
C ASN A 233 -4.48 6.40 6.84
N TYR A 234 -5.70 6.77 6.44
CA TYR A 234 -6.79 7.21 7.29
C TYR A 234 -8.06 6.42 6.94
N ALA A 235 -8.78 5.93 7.93
CA ALA A 235 -9.99 5.13 7.68
C ALA A 235 -11.00 5.23 8.81
N VAL A 236 -12.27 5.02 8.48
CA VAL A 236 -13.28 4.67 9.47
C VAL A 236 -12.86 3.35 10.14
N PRO A 237 -12.95 3.21 11.48
CA PRO A 237 -12.61 1.96 12.17
C PRO A 237 -13.30 0.74 11.53
N GLY A 238 -12.51 -0.28 11.19
CA GLY A 238 -12.97 -1.48 10.47
C GLY A 238 -12.94 -1.36 8.94
N GLN A 239 -12.56 -0.20 8.38
CA GLN A 239 -12.41 0.03 6.94
C GLN A 239 -10.94 0.17 6.51
N GLU A 240 -10.00 -0.07 7.41
CA GLU A 240 -8.57 -0.08 7.11
C GLU A 240 -8.24 -1.13 6.03
N CYS A 241 -7.18 -0.91 5.26
CA CYS A 241 -6.67 -1.90 4.33
C CYS A 241 -6.10 -3.10 5.12
N LYS A 242 -6.79 -4.23 5.12
CA LYS A 242 -6.36 -5.43 5.86
C LYS A 242 -5.02 -5.95 5.33
N HIS A 243 -4.82 -5.91 4.02
CA HIS A 243 -3.56 -6.34 3.40
C HIS A 243 -2.37 -5.55 3.97
N ASN A 244 -2.47 -4.22 3.99
CA ASN A 244 -1.40 -3.37 4.54
C ASN A 244 -1.22 -3.60 6.04
N GLN A 245 -2.31 -3.70 6.81
CA GLN A 245 -2.22 -3.97 8.25
C GLN A 245 -1.53 -5.30 8.55
N ASN A 246 -1.84 -6.36 7.81
CA ASN A 246 -1.21 -7.66 7.99
C ASN A 246 0.30 -7.58 7.72
N ILE A 247 0.70 -6.90 6.64
CA ILE A 247 2.14 -6.70 6.31
C ILE A 247 2.83 -5.86 7.38
N TRP A 248 2.23 -4.75 7.82
CA TRP A 248 2.78 -3.91 8.89
C TRP A 248 2.88 -4.63 10.24
N SER A 249 1.99 -5.60 10.49
CA SER A 249 2.05 -6.46 11.68
C SER A 249 3.11 -7.55 11.57
N GLY A 250 3.75 -7.70 10.41
CA GLY A 250 4.77 -8.70 10.17
C GLY A 250 4.21 -10.07 9.76
N ASP A 251 3.01 -10.15 9.20
CA ASP A 251 2.48 -11.40 8.68
C ASP A 251 3.19 -11.83 7.39
N ALA A 252 3.09 -13.12 7.06
CA ALA A 252 3.66 -13.64 5.82
C ALA A 252 2.86 -13.18 4.60
N TYR A 253 3.59 -12.92 3.51
CA TYR A 253 2.98 -12.62 2.22
C TYR A 253 3.85 -13.12 1.07
N ILE A 254 3.19 -13.54 -0.01
CA ILE A 254 3.80 -13.98 -1.25
C ILE A 254 3.74 -12.83 -2.24
N GLY A 255 4.89 -12.43 -2.79
CA GLY A 255 4.97 -11.49 -3.90
C GLY A 255 4.95 -12.24 -5.23
N ILE A 256 3.95 -12.00 -6.08
CA ILE A 256 3.79 -12.68 -7.36
C ILE A 256 3.92 -11.65 -8.48
N GLY A 257 4.69 -11.99 -9.50
CA GLY A 257 4.98 -11.14 -10.64
C GLY A 257 6.30 -10.40 -10.50
N ARG A 258 6.83 -9.98 -11.63
CA ARG A 258 8.17 -9.37 -11.72
C ARG A 258 8.30 -8.14 -10.82
N ALA A 259 9.36 -8.11 -10.02
CA ALA A 259 9.66 -7.09 -9.01
C ALA A 259 8.72 -7.06 -7.79
N ALA A 260 7.81 -8.02 -7.65
CA ALA A 260 7.16 -8.25 -6.37
C ALA A 260 8.17 -8.80 -5.35
N ALA A 261 8.00 -8.46 -4.09
CA ALA A 261 8.78 -9.00 -2.98
C ALA A 261 7.84 -9.72 -2.01
N GLY A 262 8.36 -10.67 -1.25
CA GLY A 262 7.59 -11.46 -0.29
C GLY A 262 8.32 -11.67 1.03
N ARG A 263 7.58 -12.05 2.05
CA ARG A 263 8.08 -12.56 3.32
C ARG A 263 7.40 -13.89 3.59
N ILE A 264 8.11 -14.97 3.35
CA ILE A 264 7.57 -16.32 3.34
C ILE A 264 7.88 -17.00 4.67
N PHE A 265 6.88 -17.59 5.30
CA PHE A 265 7.06 -18.47 6.45
C PHE A 265 6.82 -19.93 6.05
N MET A 266 7.87 -20.72 6.04
CA MET A 266 7.87 -22.10 5.60
C MET A 266 8.78 -22.94 6.50
N ASP A 267 8.35 -24.12 6.93
CA ASP A 267 9.11 -25.05 7.77
C ASP A 267 9.65 -24.40 9.07
N ASN A 268 8.85 -23.52 9.70
CA ASN A 268 9.19 -22.72 10.88
C ASN A 268 10.37 -21.75 10.66
N VAL A 269 10.63 -21.35 9.42
CA VAL A 269 11.69 -20.43 9.04
C VAL A 269 11.10 -19.30 8.19
N TRP A 270 11.60 -18.09 8.39
CA TRP A 270 11.31 -16.93 7.56
C TRP A 270 12.29 -16.82 6.41
N TYR A 271 11.78 -16.44 5.24
CA TYR A 271 12.55 -16.19 4.02
C TYR A 271 12.17 -14.84 3.42
N ASP A 272 13.18 -14.15 2.87
CA ASP A 272 13.03 -13.00 2.00
C ASP A 272 12.94 -13.48 0.55
N GLU A 273 11.89 -13.11 -0.16
CA GLU A 273 11.75 -13.30 -1.60
C GLU A 273 12.31 -12.07 -2.32
N LEU A 274 13.32 -12.29 -3.14
CA LEU A 274 14.16 -11.24 -3.73
C LEU A 274 13.65 -10.74 -5.11
N GLY A 275 12.35 -10.57 -5.28
CA GLY A 275 11.73 -10.09 -6.52
C GLY A 275 11.74 -11.10 -7.68
N ASN A 276 12.04 -12.34 -7.38
CA ASN A 276 11.93 -13.51 -8.24
C ASN A 276 11.64 -14.73 -7.37
N TYR A 277 10.52 -15.37 -7.59
CA TYR A 277 10.02 -16.50 -6.80
C TYR A 277 11.00 -17.70 -6.70
N GLU A 278 11.98 -17.82 -7.59
CA GLU A 278 13.05 -18.84 -7.53
C GLU A 278 14.22 -18.42 -6.62
N LYS A 279 14.27 -17.15 -6.20
CA LYS A 279 15.34 -16.60 -5.37
C LYS A 279 14.76 -16.13 -4.04
N PHE A 280 15.01 -16.88 -3.00
CA PHE A 280 14.66 -16.51 -1.64
C PHE A 280 15.79 -16.89 -0.69
N GLU A 281 16.00 -16.06 0.33
CA GLU A 281 17.06 -16.22 1.30
C GLU A 281 16.46 -16.37 2.71
N LYS A 282 17.12 -17.19 3.53
CA LYS A 282 16.70 -17.35 4.92
C LYS A 282 16.96 -16.06 5.68
N LEU A 283 15.94 -15.57 6.38
CA LEU A 283 16.05 -14.47 7.32
C LEU A 283 16.46 -14.98 8.70
N ASP A 284 17.47 -14.34 9.30
CA ASP A 284 17.81 -14.58 10.70
C ASP A 284 16.80 -13.89 11.64
N GLU A 285 16.77 -14.37 12.89
CA GLU A 285 15.84 -13.86 13.91
C GLU A 285 16.05 -12.37 14.22
N LYS A 286 17.29 -11.88 14.16
CA LYS A 286 17.62 -10.47 14.40
C LYS A 286 17.03 -9.59 13.31
N THR A 287 17.30 -9.91 12.04
CA THR A 287 16.76 -9.18 10.88
C THR A 287 15.25 -9.16 10.92
N ARG A 288 14.63 -10.31 11.22
CA ARG A 288 13.17 -10.41 11.32
C ARG A 288 12.59 -9.56 12.45
N ALA A 289 13.23 -9.52 13.61
CA ALA A 289 12.80 -8.66 14.72
C ALA A 289 12.93 -7.17 14.38
N ILE A 290 14.01 -6.77 13.70
CA ILE A 290 14.20 -5.40 13.23
C ILE A 290 13.12 -5.00 12.21
N GLU A 291 12.79 -5.86 11.25
CA GLU A 291 11.69 -5.62 10.31
C GLU A 291 10.37 -5.37 11.04
N LYS A 292 10.02 -6.21 12.04
CA LYS A 292 8.80 -6.02 12.84
C LYS A 292 8.78 -4.66 13.56
N ILE A 293 9.93 -4.18 14.04
CA ILE A 293 10.04 -2.86 14.66
C ILE A 293 9.74 -1.79 13.62
N ILE A 294 10.44 -1.82 12.49
CA ILE A 294 10.31 -0.80 11.43
C ILE A 294 8.87 -0.76 10.90
N THR A 295 8.28 -1.91 10.62
CA THR A 295 6.91 -1.97 10.06
C THR A 295 5.85 -1.66 11.10
N GLY A 296 5.94 -2.22 12.31
CA GLY A 296 4.95 -2.02 13.37
C GLY A 296 4.91 -0.58 13.86
N MET A 297 6.05 0.09 13.99
CA MET A 297 6.12 1.49 14.42
C MET A 297 5.50 2.48 13.42
N ARG A 298 5.24 2.07 12.18
CA ARG A 298 4.50 2.87 11.20
C ARG A 298 3.00 2.97 11.52
N THR A 299 2.48 2.09 12.37
CA THR A 299 1.06 2.04 12.72
C THR A 299 0.78 2.72 14.05
N VAL A 300 -0.43 3.24 14.23
CA VAL A 300 -0.86 3.79 15.54
C VAL A 300 -0.97 2.72 16.63
N ARG A 301 -1.06 1.44 16.24
CA ARG A 301 -1.01 0.31 17.17
C ARG A 301 0.40 0.06 17.68
N GLY A 302 1.40 0.33 16.85
CA GLY A 302 2.80 0.09 17.18
C GLY A 302 3.25 -1.36 17.01
N VAL A 303 4.46 -1.65 17.50
CA VAL A 303 5.09 -2.97 17.48
C VAL A 303 4.84 -3.72 18.80
N MET A 304 4.52 -5.01 18.70
CA MET A 304 4.42 -5.89 19.86
C MET A 304 5.80 -6.22 20.41
N LEU A 305 6.00 -6.00 21.70
CA LEU A 305 7.26 -6.20 22.44
C LEU A 305 7.48 -7.68 22.79
N SER A 306 7.55 -8.54 21.77
CA SER A 306 7.95 -9.94 21.95
C SER A 306 9.42 -10.04 22.35
N ASN A 307 9.84 -11.21 22.85
CA ASN A 307 11.23 -11.40 23.35
C ASN A 307 12.30 -11.16 22.28
N ASP A 308 12.03 -11.48 21.02
CA ASP A 308 12.90 -11.20 19.88
C ASP A 308 13.02 -9.70 19.62
N VAL A 309 11.92 -8.97 19.64
CA VAL A 309 11.84 -7.51 19.47
C VAL A 309 12.56 -6.78 20.62
N LEU A 310 12.30 -7.16 21.87
CA LEU A 310 12.94 -6.53 23.05
C LEU A 310 14.46 -6.60 23.03
N LYS A 311 15.05 -7.66 22.46
CA LYS A 311 16.51 -7.79 22.31
C LYS A 311 17.10 -6.73 21.36
N GLN A 312 16.31 -6.23 20.42
CA GLN A 312 16.75 -5.29 19.38
C GLN A 312 16.40 -3.83 19.71
N ILE A 313 15.64 -3.57 20.78
CA ILE A 313 15.20 -2.22 21.18
C ILE A 313 16.12 -1.64 22.26
N ASN A 314 16.43 -0.36 22.12
CA ASN A 314 17.14 0.45 23.12
C ASN A 314 16.16 0.98 24.17
N LEU A 315 16.00 0.24 25.28
CA LEU A 315 15.06 0.59 26.35
C LEU A 315 15.43 1.91 27.04
N ASP A 316 16.73 2.17 27.25
CA ASP A 316 17.20 3.41 27.85
C ASP A 316 16.88 4.65 27.00
N TRP A 317 16.86 4.47 25.69
CA TRP A 317 16.46 5.54 24.77
C TRP A 317 14.95 5.85 24.89
N ILE A 318 14.10 4.83 25.00
CA ILE A 318 12.66 4.99 25.18
C ILE A 318 12.32 5.78 26.44
N GLU A 319 12.98 5.47 27.57
CA GLU A 319 12.76 6.16 28.84
C GLU A 319 13.08 7.67 28.76
N LYS A 320 14.09 8.03 27.96
CA LYS A 320 14.51 9.42 27.75
C LYS A 320 13.65 10.19 26.73
N HIS A 321 12.89 9.49 25.89
CA HIS A 321 12.16 10.09 24.77
C HIS A 321 10.66 9.72 24.81
N SER A 322 10.05 9.78 26.01
CA SER A 322 8.63 9.48 26.23
C SER A 322 7.69 10.45 25.52
N ASP A 323 8.19 11.58 25.03
CA ASP A 323 7.46 12.53 24.18
C ASP A 323 7.37 12.08 22.71
N LEU A 324 8.25 11.15 22.27
CA LEU A 324 8.31 10.63 20.91
C LEU A 324 7.73 9.23 20.80
N VAL A 325 7.96 8.37 21.79
CA VAL A 325 7.49 6.99 21.83
C VAL A 325 6.85 6.65 23.16
N VAL A 326 5.83 5.82 23.14
CA VAL A 326 5.10 5.40 24.35
C VAL A 326 4.99 3.88 24.37
N ARG A 327 5.30 3.30 25.53
CA ARG A 327 5.00 1.91 25.84
C ARG A 327 3.65 1.81 26.56
N SER A 328 2.74 0.99 26.04
CA SER A 328 1.47 0.67 26.67
C SER A 328 1.23 -0.83 26.63
N GLY A 329 1.26 -1.47 27.81
CA GLY A 329 1.23 -2.93 27.90
C GLY A 329 2.38 -3.58 27.12
N ASP A 330 2.01 -4.47 26.22
CA ASP A 330 2.97 -5.21 25.37
C ASP A 330 3.26 -4.51 24.04
N TYR A 331 2.89 -3.24 23.87
CA TYR A 331 3.10 -2.50 22.64
C TYR A 331 3.96 -1.25 22.85
N LEU A 332 4.77 -0.93 21.84
CA LEU A 332 5.50 0.31 21.69
C LEU A 332 5.01 1.01 20.42
N PHE A 333 4.62 2.27 20.52
CA PHE A 333 4.15 3.07 19.38
C PHE A 333 4.68 4.50 19.43
N ALA A 334 4.73 5.14 18.27
CA ALA A 334 5.13 6.54 18.17
C ALA A 334 3.96 7.46 18.57
N THR A 335 4.26 8.55 19.28
CA THR A 335 3.31 9.64 19.49
C THR A 335 3.06 10.40 18.18
N THR A 336 2.10 11.32 18.15
CA THR A 336 1.91 12.19 16.99
C THR A 336 3.19 12.96 16.62
N LYS A 337 3.94 13.43 17.63
CA LYS A 337 5.25 14.07 17.45
C LYS A 337 6.30 13.08 16.91
N GLY A 338 6.30 11.85 17.43
CA GLY A 338 7.22 10.80 16.98
C GLY A 338 6.97 10.38 15.54
N MET A 339 5.71 10.37 15.09
CA MET A 339 5.38 10.03 13.69
C MET A 339 5.99 11.01 12.67
N LEU A 340 6.21 12.28 13.03
CA LEU A 340 6.84 13.28 12.16
C LEU A 340 8.30 12.98 11.85
N ILE A 341 8.99 12.27 12.73
CA ILE A 341 10.43 11.99 12.65
C ILE A 341 10.73 10.49 12.80
N LEU A 342 9.78 9.65 12.38
CA LEU A 342 9.81 8.21 12.64
C LEU A 342 11.08 7.55 12.12
N ASP A 343 11.55 7.89 10.93
CA ASP A 343 12.75 7.30 10.35
C ASP A 343 14.00 7.63 11.19
N ASN A 344 14.10 8.85 11.74
CA ASN A 344 15.19 9.22 12.66
C ASN A 344 15.08 8.46 13.98
N ILE A 345 13.86 8.28 14.49
CA ILE A 345 13.64 7.47 15.71
C ILE A 345 14.16 6.04 15.52
N MET A 346 13.94 5.43 14.34
CA MET A 346 14.40 4.06 14.08
C MET A 346 15.91 3.91 14.19
N LEU A 347 16.69 4.93 13.81
CA LEU A 347 18.16 4.90 13.89
C LEU A 347 18.68 4.80 15.33
N ASP A 348 17.99 5.37 16.30
CA ASP A 348 18.39 5.40 17.70
C ASP A 348 17.67 4.32 18.54
N LEU A 349 16.48 3.92 18.12
CA LEU A 349 15.66 2.93 18.80
C LEU A 349 16.16 1.50 18.59
N ILE A 350 16.70 1.21 17.42
CA ILE A 350 17.21 -0.12 17.05
C ILE A 350 18.69 -0.24 17.44
N LYS A 351 19.05 -1.36 18.10
CA LYS A 351 20.44 -1.67 18.52
C LYS A 351 21.33 -2.12 17.39
#